data_0fe708950594332c729cb2b2a197de1f
#
_entry.id   0fe708950594332c729cb2b2a197de1f
#
_cell.length_a   1.000
_cell.length_b   1.000
_cell.length_c   1.000
_cell.angle_alpha   90.00
_cell.angle_beta   90.00
_cell.angle_gamma   90.00
#
_symmetry.space_group_name_H-M   'P 1'
#
loop_
_entity.id
_entity.type
_entity.pdbx_description
1 polymer ?
#
loop_
_entity_poly.entity_id
_entity_poly.type
_entity_poly.pdbx_seq_one_letter_code
_entity_poly.pdbx_strand_id
1 'polypeptide(L)'
;MSLNDINSLSHTKWNCKYHIVFAPKCRRKAFYKEKRAAIGKILRQLCEWKGVKIIEAEACPDHIHLFVEIPPKLSISGFMGYLKGKSGTMLYEQFGELKYKYRNREFWCRGYYVDTVGKNEKVIKEYIQNQLQEDKLACLLYTSPSPRDVEESR
;
A
#
# COMPACT_ATOMS: atom_id res chain seq x y z
N MET A 1 10.52 24.04 3.73
CA MET A 1 10.87 22.80 2.99
C MET A 1 12.38 22.63 3.05
N SER A 2 12.84 21.48 3.50
CA SER A 2 14.27 21.19 3.53
C SER A 2 14.80 21.00 2.11
N LEU A 3 16.02 21.49 1.84
CA LEU A 3 16.66 21.26 0.55
C LEU A 3 16.87 19.77 0.25
N ASN A 4 16.97 18.93 1.29
CA ASN A 4 17.14 17.50 1.15
C ASN A 4 15.86 16.78 0.67
N ASP A 5 14.72 17.45 0.71
CA ASP A 5 13.45 16.88 0.25
C ASP A 5 13.18 17.16 -1.23
N ILE A 6 14.05 17.89 -1.89
CA ILE A 6 13.85 18.30 -3.28
C ILE A 6 14.61 17.35 -4.20
N ASN A 7 13.88 16.74 -5.13
CA ASN A 7 14.43 15.87 -6.15
C ASN A 7 14.69 16.66 -7.45
N SER A 8 15.56 16.12 -8.29
CA SER A 8 15.92 16.75 -9.55
C SER A 8 15.75 15.75 -10.69
N LEU A 9 15.07 16.18 -11.76
CA LEU A 9 14.90 15.41 -12.97
C LEU A 9 15.30 16.31 -14.15
N SER A 10 16.48 16.09 -14.74
CA SER A 10 17.01 16.93 -15.81
C SER A 10 17.03 18.41 -15.39
N HIS A 11 16.11 19.23 -15.90
CA HIS A 11 15.99 20.64 -15.56
C HIS A 11 14.84 20.93 -14.60
N THR A 12 14.16 19.89 -14.12
CA THR A 12 12.99 20.02 -13.25
C THR A 12 13.30 19.53 -11.84
N LYS A 13 12.99 20.36 -10.86
CA LYS A 13 13.06 19.95 -9.45
C LYS A 13 11.64 19.60 -8.99
N TRP A 14 11.52 18.57 -8.15
CA TRP A 14 10.21 18.09 -7.73
C TRP A 14 10.23 17.54 -6.31
N ASN A 15 9.06 17.56 -5.69
CA ASN A 15 8.85 17.02 -4.35
C ASN A 15 7.39 16.51 -4.31
N CYS A 16 7.19 15.29 -4.79
CA CYS A 16 5.86 14.70 -4.96
C CYS A 16 5.72 13.52 -4.01
N LYS A 17 5.16 13.77 -2.85
CA LYS A 17 4.97 12.78 -1.79
C LYS A 17 3.48 12.47 -1.63
N TYR A 18 3.19 11.18 -1.48
CA TYR A 18 1.82 10.68 -1.38
C TYR A 18 1.69 9.65 -0.28
N HIS A 19 0.59 9.69 0.44
CA HIS A 19 0.15 8.64 1.32
C HIS A 19 -0.92 7.83 0.58
N ILE A 20 -0.67 6.54 0.37
CA ILE A 20 -1.54 5.66 -0.39
C ILE A 20 -1.97 4.51 0.52
N VAL A 21 -3.27 4.20 0.51
CA VAL A 21 -3.82 3.06 1.24
C VAL A 21 -4.56 2.18 0.26
N PHE A 22 -4.26 0.89 0.28
CA PHE A 22 -4.96 -0.08 -0.55
C PHE A 22 -5.09 -1.42 0.19
N ALA A 23 -6.04 -2.22 -0.23
CA ALA A 23 -6.44 -3.40 0.55
C ALA A 23 -6.69 -4.61 -0.34
N PRO A 24 -6.49 -5.82 0.21
CA PRO A 24 -6.94 -7.03 -0.45
C PRO A 24 -8.44 -6.99 -0.71
N LYS A 25 -8.89 -7.72 -1.72
CA LYS A 25 -10.30 -7.81 -2.08
C LYS A 25 -11.11 -8.22 -0.86
N CYS A 26 -12.18 -7.47 -0.59
CA CYS A 26 -13.05 -7.66 0.56
C CYS A 26 -12.37 -7.40 1.91
N ARG A 27 -11.26 -6.70 1.90
CA ARG A 27 -10.43 -6.44 3.09
C ARG A 27 -10.13 -7.71 3.88
N ARG A 28 -9.90 -8.81 3.18
CA ARG A 28 -9.51 -10.06 3.82
C ARG A 28 -8.17 -9.92 4.51
N LYS A 29 -8.06 -10.52 5.68
CA LYS A 29 -6.83 -10.51 6.46
C LYS A 29 -5.82 -11.49 5.87
N ALA A 30 -4.99 -10.98 4.95
CA ALA A 30 -4.05 -11.80 4.19
C ALA A 30 -2.62 -11.69 4.69
N PHE A 31 -2.26 -10.59 5.35
CA PHE A 31 -0.86 -10.27 5.65
C PHE A 31 -0.47 -10.60 7.08
N TYR A 32 -0.12 -11.86 7.29
CA TYR A 32 0.44 -12.36 8.54
C TYR A 32 1.76 -13.07 8.25
N LYS A 33 2.69 -13.00 9.19
CA LYS A 33 3.96 -13.77 9.17
C LYS A 33 4.65 -13.72 7.80
N GLU A 34 4.72 -14.86 7.11
CA GLU A 34 5.41 -15.00 5.83
C GLU A 34 4.84 -14.10 4.73
N LYS A 35 3.52 -14.00 4.65
CA LYS A 35 2.85 -13.17 3.65
C LYS A 35 3.09 -11.68 3.90
N ARG A 36 3.16 -11.28 5.16
CA ARG A 36 3.51 -9.89 5.52
C ARG A 36 4.93 -9.57 5.08
N ALA A 37 5.88 -10.43 5.36
CA ALA A 37 7.26 -10.26 4.94
C ALA A 37 7.39 -10.26 3.42
N ALA A 38 6.68 -11.17 2.75
CA ALA A 38 6.71 -11.27 1.30
C ALA A 38 6.16 -10.02 0.62
N ILE A 39 5.00 -9.51 1.06
CA ILE A 39 4.42 -8.29 0.45
C ILE A 39 5.36 -7.09 0.64
N GLY A 40 6.01 -6.97 1.78
CA GLY A 40 6.98 -5.92 2.02
C GLY A 40 8.13 -5.94 1.02
N LYS A 41 8.70 -7.12 0.76
CA LYS A 41 9.77 -7.29 -0.22
C LYS A 41 9.30 -7.02 -1.64
N ILE A 42 8.13 -7.52 -1.99
CA ILE A 42 7.55 -7.34 -3.32
C ILE A 42 7.34 -5.86 -3.61
N LEU A 43 6.71 -5.13 -2.69
CA LEU A 43 6.44 -3.70 -2.88
C LEU A 43 7.72 -2.88 -3.00
N ARG A 44 8.73 -3.18 -2.17
CA ARG A 44 10.02 -2.50 -2.26
C ARG A 44 10.68 -2.70 -3.62
N GLN A 45 10.70 -3.94 -4.10
CA GLN A 45 11.29 -4.26 -5.39
C GLN A 45 10.56 -3.58 -6.54
N LEU A 46 9.23 -3.62 -6.53
CA LEU A 46 8.42 -3.00 -7.58
C LEU A 46 8.57 -1.48 -7.61
N CYS A 47 8.64 -0.84 -6.45
CA CYS A 47 8.87 0.59 -6.35
C CYS A 47 10.27 0.96 -6.87
N GLU A 48 11.28 0.18 -6.50
CA GLU A 48 12.64 0.39 -6.98
C GLU A 48 12.73 0.32 -8.51
N TRP A 49 12.06 -0.66 -9.12
CA TRP A 49 12.06 -0.80 -10.58
C TRP A 49 11.43 0.39 -11.30
N LYS A 50 10.54 1.12 -10.65
CA LYS A 50 9.89 2.31 -11.21
C LYS A 50 10.52 3.63 -10.77
N GLY A 51 11.58 3.57 -9.98
CA GLY A 51 12.20 4.77 -9.44
C GLY A 51 11.33 5.51 -8.42
N VAL A 52 10.44 4.79 -7.76
CA VAL A 52 9.59 5.31 -6.69
C VAL A 52 10.26 5.04 -5.35
N LYS A 53 10.49 6.10 -4.57
CA LYS A 53 11.12 5.96 -3.26
C LYS A 53 10.06 5.69 -2.20
N ILE A 54 10.23 4.62 -1.45
CA ILE A 54 9.42 4.34 -0.26
C ILE A 54 10.03 5.08 0.93
N ILE A 55 9.28 5.99 1.52
CA ILE A 55 9.70 6.72 2.72
C ILE A 55 9.30 5.94 3.96
N GLU A 56 8.06 5.43 3.97
CA GLU A 56 7.54 4.59 5.05
C GLU A 56 6.53 3.62 4.46
N ALA A 57 6.46 2.42 5.00
CA ALA A 57 5.47 1.44 4.59
C ALA A 57 5.07 0.58 5.78
N GLU A 58 3.80 0.23 5.86
CA GLU A 58 3.30 -0.65 6.90
C GLU A 58 2.26 -1.60 6.31
N ALA A 59 2.48 -2.89 6.51
CA ALA A 59 1.53 -3.93 6.11
C ALA A 59 0.69 -4.32 7.32
N CYS A 60 -0.55 -3.86 7.33
CA CYS A 60 -1.55 -4.31 8.29
C CYS A 60 -2.20 -5.60 7.79
N PRO A 61 -2.86 -6.39 8.64
CA PRO A 61 -3.43 -7.66 8.19
C PRO A 61 -4.37 -7.55 6.99
N ASP A 62 -5.14 -6.48 6.87
CA ASP A 62 -6.17 -6.29 5.85
C ASP A 62 -5.96 -5.07 4.96
N HIS A 63 -4.83 -4.38 5.08
CA HIS A 63 -4.53 -3.22 4.23
C HIS A 63 -3.05 -2.85 4.30
N ILE A 64 -2.64 -2.02 3.34
CA ILE A 64 -1.27 -1.50 3.24
C ILE A 64 -1.32 0.03 3.33
N HIS A 65 -0.49 0.59 4.19
CA HIS A 65 -0.14 2.02 4.17
C HIS A 65 1.20 2.18 3.45
N LEU A 66 1.22 3.04 2.46
CA LEU A 66 2.41 3.27 1.66
C LEU A 66 2.66 4.77 1.53
N PHE A 67 3.78 5.23 2.06
CA PHE A 67 4.19 6.61 1.92
C PHE A 67 5.37 6.66 0.95
N VAL A 68 5.17 7.32 -0.20
CA VAL A 68 6.11 7.27 -1.33
C VAL A 68 6.36 8.63 -1.96
N GLU A 69 7.53 8.77 -2.58
CA GLU A 69 7.82 9.82 -3.54
C GLU A 69 7.70 9.25 -4.94
N ILE A 70 6.81 9.82 -5.74
CA ILE A 70 6.57 9.37 -7.11
C ILE A 70 7.07 10.45 -8.07
N PRO A 71 8.00 10.11 -9.00
CA PRO A 71 8.47 11.08 -9.99
C PRO A 71 7.32 11.63 -10.84
N PRO A 72 7.36 12.92 -11.23
CA PRO A 72 6.26 13.53 -11.99
C PRO A 72 6.02 12.89 -13.36
N LYS A 73 6.98 12.15 -13.90
CA LYS A 73 6.79 11.40 -15.15
C LYS A 73 5.83 10.22 -15.03
N LEU A 74 5.53 9.79 -13.80
CA LEU A 74 4.59 8.70 -13.53
C LEU A 74 3.26 9.24 -13.02
N SER A 75 2.16 8.77 -13.59
CA SER A 75 0.85 9.04 -13.00
C SER A 75 0.62 8.11 -11.83
N ILE A 76 -0.13 8.58 -10.83
CA ILE A 76 -0.49 7.75 -9.67
C ILE A 76 -1.29 6.54 -10.11
N SER A 77 -2.27 6.73 -10.99
CA SER A 77 -3.11 5.63 -11.48
C SER A 77 -2.30 4.59 -12.26
N GLY A 78 -1.37 5.03 -13.10
CA GLY A 78 -0.49 4.11 -13.82
C GLY A 78 0.42 3.34 -12.89
N PHE A 79 1.01 4.01 -11.90
CA PHE A 79 1.85 3.38 -10.89
C PHE A 79 1.05 2.37 -10.06
N MET A 80 -0.14 2.72 -9.61
CA MET A 80 -0.99 1.82 -8.80
C MET A 80 -1.47 0.61 -9.61
N GLY A 81 -1.80 0.79 -10.88
CA GLY A 81 -2.13 -0.32 -11.77
C GLY A 81 -0.98 -1.31 -11.89
N TYR A 82 0.22 -0.80 -12.11
CA TYR A 82 1.44 -1.60 -12.14
C TYR A 82 1.69 -2.31 -10.80
N LEU A 83 1.65 -1.56 -9.70
CA LEU A 83 1.95 -2.09 -8.36
C LEU A 83 0.98 -3.21 -7.97
N LYS A 84 -0.32 -2.98 -8.16
CA LYS A 84 -1.35 -3.97 -7.82
C LYS A 84 -1.27 -5.20 -8.74
N GLY A 85 -1.13 -4.99 -10.03
CA GLY A 85 -1.05 -6.09 -10.99
C GLY A 85 0.15 -6.99 -10.76
N LYS A 86 1.33 -6.41 -10.66
CA LYS A 86 2.57 -7.17 -10.46
C LYS A 86 2.63 -7.82 -9.07
N SER A 87 2.26 -7.10 -8.02
CA SER A 87 2.29 -7.65 -6.67
C SER A 87 1.30 -8.81 -6.50
N GLY A 88 0.12 -8.70 -7.08
CA GLY A 88 -0.85 -9.78 -7.07
C GLY A 88 -0.32 -11.04 -7.74
N THR A 89 0.27 -10.90 -8.91
CA THR A 89 0.88 -12.02 -9.64
C THR A 89 2.01 -12.66 -8.83
N MET A 90 2.89 -11.86 -8.27
CA MET A 90 4.02 -12.35 -7.47
C MET A 90 3.56 -13.06 -6.19
N LEU A 91 2.50 -12.57 -5.55
CA LEU A 91 1.92 -13.23 -4.39
C LEU A 91 1.35 -14.60 -4.77
N TYR A 92 0.65 -14.70 -5.90
CA TYR A 92 0.10 -15.99 -6.38
C TYR A 92 1.20 -16.98 -6.75
N GLU A 93 2.32 -16.52 -7.25
CA GLU A 93 3.46 -17.37 -7.55
C GLU A 93 4.11 -17.94 -6.28
N GLN A 94 4.21 -17.10 -5.24
CA GLN A 94 4.80 -17.53 -3.96
C GLN A 94 3.82 -18.31 -3.08
N PHE A 95 2.54 -17.96 -3.13
CA PHE A 95 1.50 -18.56 -2.29
C PHE A 95 0.34 -19.01 -3.17
N GLY A 96 0.49 -20.18 -3.77
CA GLY A 96 -0.48 -20.72 -4.73
C GLY A 96 -1.90 -20.87 -4.18
N GLU A 97 -2.04 -21.08 -2.86
CA GLU A 97 -3.35 -21.21 -2.21
C GLU A 97 -4.20 -19.94 -2.31
N LEU A 98 -3.58 -18.78 -2.49
CA LEU A 98 -4.31 -17.52 -2.64
C LEU A 98 -5.16 -17.48 -3.92
N LYS A 99 -4.78 -18.21 -4.96
CA LYS A 99 -5.55 -18.29 -6.20
C LYS A 99 -6.96 -18.83 -5.97
N TYR A 100 -7.11 -19.73 -5.00
CA TYR A 100 -8.39 -20.35 -4.67
C TYR A 100 -9.24 -19.47 -3.76
N LYS A 101 -8.61 -18.63 -2.96
CA LYS A 101 -9.32 -17.69 -2.06
C LYS A 101 -9.86 -16.47 -2.80
N TYR A 102 -9.16 -16.02 -3.85
CA TYR A 102 -9.49 -14.80 -4.58
C TYR A 102 -9.93 -15.17 -5.99
N ARG A 103 -11.24 -15.15 -6.19
CA ARG A 103 -11.85 -15.47 -7.49
C ARG A 103 -11.36 -14.50 -8.57
N ASN A 104 -11.26 -14.97 -9.80
CA ASN A 104 -10.84 -14.20 -10.97
C ASN A 104 -9.41 -13.67 -10.87
N ARG A 105 -8.61 -14.22 -10.00
CA ARG A 105 -7.21 -13.83 -9.79
C ARG A 105 -7.03 -12.36 -9.43
N GLU A 106 -8.06 -11.72 -8.88
CA GLU A 106 -7.99 -10.35 -8.40
C GLU A 106 -7.71 -10.37 -6.89
N PHE A 107 -6.44 -10.17 -6.55
CA PHE A 107 -6.04 -10.13 -5.15
C PHE A 107 -6.49 -8.86 -4.44
N TRP A 108 -6.34 -7.71 -5.12
CA TRP A 108 -6.59 -6.40 -4.53
C TRP A 108 -8.01 -5.90 -4.79
N CYS A 109 -8.57 -5.15 -3.85
CA CYS A 109 -9.78 -4.36 -4.06
C CYS A 109 -9.57 -3.39 -5.21
N ARG A 110 -10.64 -3.03 -5.89
CA ARG A 110 -10.63 -1.93 -6.84
C ARG A 110 -10.39 -0.62 -6.10
N GLY A 111 -9.64 0.27 -6.72
CA GLY A 111 -9.39 1.57 -6.14
C GLY A 111 -8.35 1.57 -5.03
N TYR A 112 -8.12 2.73 -4.51
CA TYR A 112 -7.18 3.01 -3.43
C TYR A 112 -7.47 4.40 -2.90
N TYR A 113 -7.00 4.68 -1.68
CA TYR A 113 -7.02 6.02 -1.14
C TYR A 113 -5.66 6.66 -1.42
N VAL A 114 -5.64 7.93 -1.85
CA VAL A 114 -4.41 8.68 -2.04
C VAL A 114 -4.57 10.10 -1.51
N ASP A 115 -3.56 10.55 -0.80
CA ASP A 115 -3.47 11.92 -0.29
C ASP A 115 -2.08 12.48 -0.60
N THR A 116 -2.04 13.75 -0.97
CA THR A 116 -0.78 14.46 -1.14
C THR A 116 -0.26 14.93 0.21
N VAL A 117 1.05 14.86 0.39
CA VAL A 117 1.65 15.23 1.67
C VAL A 117 2.72 16.28 1.45
N GLY A 118 2.48 17.50 1.94
CA GLY A 118 3.40 18.61 1.85
C GLY A 118 4.28 18.81 3.08
N LYS A 119 4.29 17.86 4.01
CA LYS A 119 5.04 17.96 5.26
C LYS A 119 6.36 17.19 5.16
N ASN A 120 7.31 17.48 6.08
CA ASN A 120 8.57 16.75 6.11
C ASN A 120 8.36 15.28 6.51
N GLU A 121 9.33 14.43 6.17
CA GLU A 121 9.25 12.99 6.36
C GLU A 121 8.95 12.58 7.80
N LYS A 122 9.56 13.26 8.77
CA LYS A 122 9.38 12.95 10.19
C LYS A 122 7.94 13.14 10.63
N VAL A 123 7.33 14.25 10.26
CA VAL A 123 5.93 14.55 10.61
C VAL A 123 4.99 13.53 9.97
N ILE A 124 5.27 13.14 8.74
CA ILE A 124 4.45 12.18 8.01
C ILE A 124 4.57 10.78 8.61
N LYS A 125 5.78 10.37 9.01
CA LYS A 125 5.98 9.10 9.71
C LYS A 125 5.17 9.05 11.00
N GLU A 126 5.20 10.12 11.78
CA GLU A 126 4.40 10.24 13.00
C GLU A 126 2.90 10.16 12.71
N TYR A 127 2.45 10.84 11.66
CA TYR A 127 1.04 10.80 11.23
C TYR A 127 0.60 9.38 10.86
N ILE A 128 1.40 8.66 10.09
CA ILE A 128 1.10 7.28 9.70
C ILE A 128 1.05 6.36 10.93
N GLN A 129 1.99 6.51 11.86
CA GLN A 129 2.01 5.72 13.08
C GLN A 129 0.75 5.97 13.93
N ASN A 130 0.32 7.23 14.03
CA ASN A 130 -0.90 7.58 14.75
C ASN A 130 -2.13 6.96 14.08
N GLN A 131 -2.22 6.99 12.75
CA GLN A 131 -3.32 6.34 12.02
C GLN A 131 -3.34 4.83 12.25
N LEU A 132 -2.17 4.20 12.28
CA LEU A 132 -2.07 2.77 12.56
C LEU A 132 -2.60 2.42 13.95
N GLN A 133 -2.33 3.26 14.94
CA GLN A 133 -2.87 3.08 16.29
C GLN A 133 -4.39 3.23 16.32
N GLU A 134 -4.91 4.21 15.61
CA GLU A 134 -6.36 4.41 15.49
C GLU A 134 -7.03 3.22 14.80
N ASP A 135 -6.43 2.71 13.74
CA ASP A 135 -6.92 1.52 13.04
C ASP A 135 -6.93 0.30 13.96
N LYS A 136 -5.88 0.11 14.76
CA LYS A 136 -5.82 -0.98 15.73
C LYS A 136 -6.89 -0.87 16.80
N LEU A 137 -7.13 0.34 17.28
CA LEU A 137 -8.20 0.62 18.24
C LEU A 137 -9.57 0.34 17.64
N ALA A 138 -9.80 0.77 16.41
CA ALA A 138 -11.04 0.49 15.70
C ALA A 138 -11.26 -1.02 15.53
N CYS A 139 -10.20 -1.77 15.21
CA CYS A 139 -10.27 -3.22 15.11
C CYS A 139 -10.60 -3.90 16.44
N LEU A 140 -10.10 -3.35 17.55
CA LEU A 140 -10.42 -3.87 18.89
C LEU A 140 -11.85 -3.58 19.31
N LEU A 141 -12.43 -2.46 18.85
CA LEU A 141 -13.80 -2.08 19.14
C LEU A 141 -14.82 -2.87 18.29
N TYR A 142 -14.41 -3.31 17.09
CA TYR A 142 -15.26 -4.11 16.21
C TYR A 142 -14.97 -5.60 16.42
N THR A 143 -15.70 -6.21 17.33
CA THR A 143 -15.56 -7.64 17.63
C THR A 143 -16.37 -8.55 16.72
N SER A 144 -17.30 -8.00 15.94
CA SER A 144 -18.10 -8.75 14.98
C SER A 144 -17.75 -8.36 13.55
N PRO A 145 -17.73 -9.32 12.59
CA PRO A 145 -17.53 -8.99 11.19
C PRO A 145 -18.66 -8.11 10.68
N SER A 146 -18.33 -7.18 9.77
CA SER A 146 -19.36 -6.37 9.13
C SER A 146 -20.26 -7.27 8.25
N PRO A 147 -21.50 -6.86 7.97
CA PRO A 147 -22.36 -7.63 7.05
C PRO A 147 -21.71 -7.87 5.70
N ARG A 148 -20.91 -6.93 5.24
CA ARG A 148 -20.18 -7.03 3.99
C ARG A 148 -19.13 -8.15 4.04
N ASP A 149 -18.40 -8.29 5.15
CA ASP A 149 -17.42 -9.35 5.33
C ASP A 149 -18.08 -10.72 5.33
N VAL A 150 -19.26 -10.83 5.90
CA VAL A 150 -20.04 -12.07 5.92
C VAL A 150 -20.52 -12.44 4.51
N GLU A 151 -20.98 -11.50 3.72
CA GLU A 151 -21.42 -11.73 2.35
C GLU A 151 -20.26 -12.18 1.46
N GLU A 152 -19.11 -11.61 1.64
CA GLU A 152 -17.92 -11.88 0.82
C GLU A 152 -17.20 -13.17 1.21
N SER A 153 -17.43 -13.69 2.39
CA SER A 153 -16.84 -14.96 2.84
C SER A 153 -17.63 -16.19 2.37
N ARG A 154 -18.72 -16.00 1.67
CA ARG A 154 -19.52 -17.10 1.06
C ARG A 154 -18.86 -17.54 -0.28
#